data_c7fc1ffdf003f4fc0d2ac82b029b42f6
#
_entry.id   c7fc1ffdf003f4fc0d2ac82b029b42f6
#
_cell.length_a   1.000
_cell.length_b   1.000
_cell.length_c   1.000
_cell.angle_alpha   90.00
_cell.angle_beta   90.00
_cell.angle_gamma   90.00
#
_symmetry.space_group_name_H-M   'P 1'
#
loop_
_entity.id
_entity.type
_entity.pdbx_description
1 polymer ?
#
loop_
_entity_poly.entity_id
_entity_poly.type
_entity_poly.pdbx_seq_one_letter_code
_entity_poly.pdbx_strand_id
1 'polypeptide(L)'
;MGQNKDFLLASDLRTVVTRLVKKLRKESVTGQLLSLTERSTMSLLYQYKQLLPSELASMEKITNQSMSQILSYLLELGYISRVSSDTDKRKAIISLTPKGEEILLRMRSERDMWLAKAIRETCNDEEEALLKQVIGPLTKLVNFE
;
A
#
# COMPACT_ATOMS: atom_id res chain seq x y z
N MET A 1 -4.93 -25.54 24.79
CA MET A 1 -5.77 -24.36 25.03
C MET A 1 -5.20 -23.06 24.49
N GLY A 2 -3.89 -22.80 24.62
CA GLY A 2 -3.26 -21.60 24.09
C GLY A 2 -3.34 -21.50 22.57
N GLN A 3 -3.00 -22.54 21.84
CA GLN A 3 -3.01 -22.55 20.37
C GLN A 3 -4.38 -22.26 19.76
N ASN A 4 -5.47 -22.68 20.42
CA ASN A 4 -6.83 -22.46 19.89
C ASN A 4 -7.25 -20.98 20.04
N LYS A 5 -6.87 -20.32 21.14
CA LYS A 5 -7.16 -18.90 21.35
C LYS A 5 -6.41 -18.02 20.37
N ASP A 6 -5.11 -18.32 20.16
CA ASP A 6 -4.27 -17.56 19.23
C ASP A 6 -4.78 -17.70 17.79
N PHE A 7 -5.21 -18.92 17.42
CA PHE A 7 -5.78 -19.16 16.10
C PHE A 7 -7.09 -18.42 15.88
N LEU A 8 -7.96 -18.37 16.88
CA LEU A 8 -9.23 -17.63 16.79
C LEU A 8 -8.99 -16.12 16.67
N LEU A 9 -8.10 -15.58 17.48
CA LEU A 9 -7.72 -14.17 17.39
C LEU A 9 -7.13 -13.85 16.01
N ALA A 10 -6.24 -14.70 15.51
CA ALA A 10 -5.64 -14.53 14.20
C ALA A 10 -6.70 -14.51 13.07
N SER A 11 -7.66 -15.43 13.14
CA SER A 11 -8.75 -15.50 12.17
C SER A 11 -9.64 -14.26 12.19
N ASP A 12 -10.02 -13.82 13.39
CA ASP A 12 -10.86 -12.62 13.56
C ASP A 12 -10.14 -11.37 13.09
N LEU A 13 -8.88 -11.20 13.48
CA LEU A 13 -8.06 -10.06 13.08
C LEU A 13 -7.88 -10.02 11.56
N ARG A 14 -7.52 -11.15 10.96
CA ARG A 14 -7.37 -11.25 9.49
C ARG A 14 -8.66 -10.87 8.78
N THR A 15 -9.78 -11.35 9.26
CA THR A 15 -11.11 -11.07 8.67
C THR A 15 -11.41 -9.58 8.71
N VAL A 16 -11.26 -8.95 9.87
CA VAL A 16 -11.56 -7.52 10.04
C VAL A 16 -10.59 -6.66 9.22
N VAL A 17 -9.29 -6.96 9.26
CA VAL A 17 -8.28 -6.22 8.49
C VAL A 17 -8.55 -6.31 6.99
N THR A 18 -8.86 -7.51 6.48
CA THR A 18 -9.20 -7.71 5.07
C THR A 18 -10.43 -6.89 4.65
N ARG A 19 -11.47 -6.91 5.48
CA ARG A 19 -12.70 -6.13 5.23
C ARG A 19 -12.43 -4.63 5.27
N LEU A 20 -11.62 -4.17 6.21
CA LEU A 20 -11.25 -2.76 6.32
C LEU A 20 -10.46 -2.28 5.10
N VAL A 21 -9.49 -3.07 4.63
CA VAL A 21 -8.72 -2.76 3.41
C VAL A 21 -9.65 -2.62 2.21
N LYS A 22 -10.58 -3.54 2.03
CA LYS A 22 -11.58 -3.47 0.94
C LYS A 22 -12.45 -2.22 1.04
N LYS A 23 -12.87 -1.88 2.26
CA LYS A 23 -13.70 -0.68 2.50
C LYS A 23 -12.94 0.58 2.16
N LEU A 24 -11.72 0.72 2.64
CA LEU A 24 -10.85 1.86 2.34
C LEU A 24 -10.62 2.02 0.83
N ARG A 25 -10.43 0.92 0.12
CA ARG A 25 -10.26 0.95 -1.33
C ARG A 25 -11.48 1.53 -2.05
N LYS A 26 -12.68 1.15 -1.63
CA LYS A 26 -13.94 1.66 -2.18
C LYS A 26 -14.14 3.14 -1.93
N GLU A 27 -13.69 3.63 -0.79
CA GLU A 27 -13.93 5.02 -0.37
C GLU A 27 -12.94 6.00 -0.99
N SER A 28 -11.88 5.51 -1.64
CA SER A 28 -10.98 6.38 -2.43
C SER A 28 -11.42 6.35 -3.89
N VAL A 29 -12.09 7.38 -4.35
CA VAL A 29 -12.55 7.52 -5.74
C VAL A 29 -11.35 7.46 -6.69
N THR A 30 -10.29 8.20 -6.37
CA THR A 30 -9.04 8.24 -7.16
C THR A 30 -8.36 6.86 -7.17
N GLY A 31 -8.35 6.17 -6.03
CA GLY A 31 -7.70 4.86 -5.89
C GLY A 31 -8.41 3.70 -6.57
N GLN A 32 -9.69 3.84 -6.93
CA GLN A 32 -10.44 2.79 -7.61
C GLN A 32 -9.89 2.48 -9.02
N LEU A 33 -9.15 3.41 -9.60
CA LEU A 33 -8.56 3.26 -10.93
C LEU A 33 -7.32 2.36 -10.93
N LEU A 34 -6.77 2.05 -9.77
CA LEU A 34 -5.54 1.28 -9.62
C LEU A 34 -5.77 0.04 -8.75
N SER A 35 -5.08 -1.04 -9.08
CA SER A 35 -5.06 -2.25 -8.25
C SER A 35 -4.26 -2.01 -6.96
N LEU A 36 -4.40 -2.92 -5.99
CA LEU A 36 -3.61 -2.88 -4.75
C LEU A 36 -2.12 -2.93 -5.04
N THR A 37 -1.68 -3.80 -5.96
CA THR A 37 -0.27 -3.96 -6.31
C THR A 37 0.27 -2.73 -7.04
N GLU A 38 -0.52 -2.12 -7.91
CA GLU A 38 -0.14 -0.86 -8.57
C GLU A 38 0.06 0.26 -7.56
N ARG A 39 -0.85 0.42 -6.60
CA ARG A 39 -0.71 1.43 -5.53
C ARG A 39 0.47 1.12 -4.62
N SER A 40 0.66 -0.15 -4.26
CA SER A 40 1.79 -0.58 -3.43
C SER A 40 3.12 -0.28 -4.11
N THR A 41 3.20 -0.53 -5.42
CA THR A 41 4.37 -0.21 -6.24
C THR A 41 4.68 1.29 -6.20
N MET A 42 3.66 2.13 -6.37
CA MET A 42 3.83 3.59 -6.27
C MET A 42 4.27 4.01 -4.86
N SER A 43 3.74 3.36 -3.81
CA SER A 43 4.15 3.63 -2.42
C SER A 43 5.61 3.31 -2.17
N LEU A 44 6.12 2.21 -2.74
CA LEU A 44 7.55 1.86 -2.66
C LEU A 44 8.41 2.92 -3.35
N LEU A 45 7.99 3.38 -4.52
CA LEU A 45 8.71 4.45 -5.25
C LEU A 45 8.68 5.78 -4.50
N TYR A 46 7.61 6.05 -3.78
CA TYR A 46 7.54 7.23 -2.92
C TYR A 46 8.54 7.14 -1.76
N GLN A 47 8.63 5.95 -1.15
CA GLN A 47 9.50 5.71 0.01
C GLN A 47 10.98 5.69 -0.37
N TYR A 48 11.35 4.95 -1.42
CA TYR A 48 12.74 4.71 -1.79
C TYR A 48 13.27 5.63 -2.89
N LYS A 49 12.39 6.43 -3.49
CA LYS A 49 12.67 7.40 -4.55
C LYS A 49 12.98 6.79 -5.90
N GLN A 50 13.93 5.89 -5.98
CA GLN A 50 14.36 5.21 -7.22
C GLN A 50 14.56 3.73 -6.95
N LEU A 51 14.01 2.89 -7.81
CA LEU A 51 14.16 1.44 -7.73
C LEU A 51 14.27 0.84 -9.13
N LEU A 52 14.95 -0.31 -9.21
CA LEU A 52 14.97 -1.12 -10.42
C LEU A 52 13.69 -1.95 -10.50
N PRO A 53 13.22 -2.32 -11.72
CA PRO A 53 12.06 -3.22 -11.86
C PRO A 53 12.21 -4.53 -11.09
N SER A 54 13.41 -5.12 -11.08
CA SER A 54 13.69 -6.35 -10.34
C SER A 54 13.57 -6.17 -8.82
N GLU A 55 13.97 -5.02 -8.31
CA GLU A 55 13.84 -4.70 -6.89
C GLU A 55 12.35 -4.55 -6.51
N LEU A 56 11.58 -3.87 -7.34
CA LEU A 56 10.13 -3.74 -7.15
C LEU A 56 9.43 -5.09 -7.18
N ALA A 57 9.75 -5.95 -8.13
CA ALA A 57 9.19 -7.29 -8.22
C ALA A 57 9.50 -8.12 -6.98
N SER A 58 10.74 -8.05 -6.49
CA SER A 58 11.17 -8.74 -5.28
C SER A 58 10.43 -8.24 -4.04
N MET A 59 10.31 -6.93 -3.87
CA MET A 59 9.61 -6.33 -2.72
C MET A 59 8.12 -6.65 -2.71
N GLU A 60 7.48 -6.67 -3.88
CA GLU A 60 6.06 -7.01 -4.03
C GLU A 60 5.81 -8.53 -4.06
N LYS A 61 6.88 -9.34 -4.09
CA LYS A 61 6.81 -10.80 -4.16
C LYS A 61 6.00 -11.29 -5.38
N ILE A 62 6.25 -10.66 -6.52
CA ILE A 62 5.67 -11.04 -7.81
C ILE A 62 6.76 -11.29 -8.84
N THR A 63 6.38 -11.86 -9.98
CA THR A 63 7.33 -12.13 -11.07
C THR A 63 7.78 -10.83 -11.75
N ASN A 64 8.95 -10.88 -12.39
CA ASN A 64 9.42 -9.76 -13.21
C ASN A 64 8.46 -9.45 -14.36
N GLN A 65 7.82 -10.47 -14.93
CA GLN A 65 6.82 -10.28 -15.99
C GLN A 65 5.60 -9.52 -15.49
N SER A 66 5.06 -9.90 -14.32
CA SER A 66 3.93 -9.19 -13.70
C SER A 66 4.29 -7.75 -13.39
N MET A 67 5.49 -7.52 -12.85
CA MET A 67 5.96 -6.16 -12.56
C MET A 67 6.12 -5.34 -13.84
N SER A 68 6.62 -5.92 -14.91
CA SER A 68 6.71 -5.24 -16.22
C SER A 68 5.36 -4.75 -16.71
N GLN A 69 4.31 -5.54 -16.55
CA GLN A 69 2.95 -5.13 -16.92
C GLN A 69 2.45 -3.97 -16.08
N ILE A 70 2.68 -4.02 -14.76
CA ILE A 70 2.33 -2.94 -13.83
C ILE A 70 3.05 -1.65 -14.22
N LEU A 71 4.35 -1.72 -14.44
CA LEU A 71 5.17 -0.56 -14.79
C LEU A 71 4.77 0.03 -16.15
N SER A 72 4.44 -0.81 -17.13
CA SER A 72 3.94 -0.34 -18.43
C SER A 72 2.66 0.46 -18.29
N TYR A 73 1.74 -0.03 -17.47
CA TYR A 73 0.47 0.66 -17.21
C TYR A 73 0.68 2.00 -16.48
N LEU A 74 1.50 2.00 -15.43
CA LEU A 74 1.80 3.23 -14.68
C LEU A 74 2.54 4.25 -15.53
N LEU A 75 3.42 3.79 -16.43
CA LEU A 75 4.14 4.63 -17.37
C LEU A 75 3.16 5.28 -18.38
N GLU A 76 2.22 4.50 -18.90
CA GLU A 76 1.18 4.99 -19.81
C GLU A 76 0.31 6.07 -19.15
N LEU A 77 -0.01 5.91 -17.86
CA LEU A 77 -0.76 6.90 -17.10
C LEU A 77 0.07 8.16 -16.78
N GLY A 78 1.38 8.12 -16.97
CA GLY A 78 2.26 9.24 -16.65
C GLY A 78 2.59 9.36 -15.16
N TYR A 79 2.40 8.29 -14.38
CA TYR A 79 2.65 8.28 -12.93
C TYR A 79 4.08 7.93 -12.56
N ILE A 80 4.80 7.27 -13.45
CA ILE A 80 6.21 6.93 -13.26
C ILE A 80 7.03 7.36 -14.47
N SER A 81 8.33 7.49 -14.26
CA SER A 81 9.31 7.67 -15.31
C SER A 81 10.29 6.51 -15.32
N ARG A 82 10.84 6.25 -16.49
CA ARG A 82 11.83 5.19 -16.70
C ARG A 82 13.04 5.80 -17.38
N VAL A 83 14.18 5.74 -16.72
CA VAL A 83 15.45 6.30 -17.21
C VAL A 83 16.49 5.21 -17.21
N SER A 84 17.31 5.14 -18.24
CA SER A 84 18.45 4.21 -18.27
C SER A 84 19.49 4.61 -17.23
N SER A 85 20.06 3.60 -16.55
CA SER A 85 21.14 3.84 -15.59
C SER A 85 22.39 4.38 -16.29
N ASP A 86 23.07 5.37 -15.66
CA ASP A 86 24.31 5.93 -16.16
C ASP A 86 25.47 4.91 -16.16
N THR A 87 25.40 3.93 -15.24
CA THR A 87 26.46 2.92 -15.08
C THR A 87 26.21 1.67 -15.91
N ASP A 88 24.95 1.33 -16.20
CA ASP A 88 24.56 0.17 -17.04
C ASP A 88 23.28 0.50 -17.81
N LYS A 89 23.42 0.77 -19.11
CA LYS A 89 22.31 1.12 -20.00
C LYS A 89 21.23 0.04 -20.13
N ARG A 90 21.54 -1.20 -19.72
CA ARG A 90 20.56 -2.29 -19.68
C ARG A 90 19.62 -2.25 -18.48
N LYS A 91 19.99 -1.46 -17.46
CA LYS A 91 19.20 -1.29 -16.25
C LYS A 91 18.35 -0.03 -16.35
N ALA A 92 17.05 -0.17 -16.09
CA ALA A 92 16.15 0.95 -16.01
C ALA A 92 15.97 1.39 -14.55
N ILE A 93 15.95 2.69 -14.33
CA ILE A 93 15.64 3.28 -13.02
C ILE A 93 14.23 3.82 -13.08
N ILE A 94 13.39 3.38 -12.16
CA ILE A 94 11.99 3.77 -12.05
C ILE A 94 11.85 4.78 -10.90
N SER A 95 11.09 5.83 -11.14
CA SER A 95 10.76 6.84 -10.13
C SER A 95 9.36 7.38 -10.38
N LEU A 96 8.73 7.96 -9.33
CA LEU A 96 7.46 8.66 -9.50
C LEU A 96 7.68 9.97 -10.25
N THR A 97 6.73 10.31 -11.11
CA THR A 97 6.62 11.66 -11.66
C THR A 97 5.92 12.57 -10.64
N PRO A 98 5.99 13.90 -10.79
CA PRO A 98 5.18 14.80 -9.97
C PRO A 98 3.68 14.47 -10.01
N LYS A 99 3.16 14.07 -11.17
CA LYS A 99 1.78 13.62 -11.33
C LYS A 99 1.50 12.36 -10.52
N GLY A 100 2.41 11.39 -10.56
CA GLY A 100 2.28 10.13 -9.79
C GLY A 100 2.30 10.39 -8.29
N GLU A 101 3.19 11.26 -7.81
CA GLU A 101 3.25 11.64 -6.41
C GLU A 101 1.96 12.32 -5.96
N GLU A 102 1.44 13.27 -6.74
CA GLU A 102 0.18 13.96 -6.45
C GLU A 102 -0.99 12.99 -6.33
N ILE A 103 -1.11 12.05 -7.28
CA ILE A 103 -2.17 11.04 -7.28
C ILE A 103 -2.06 10.13 -6.05
N LEU A 104 -0.87 9.69 -5.71
CA LEU A 104 -0.63 8.83 -4.54
C LEU A 104 -1.04 9.52 -3.24
N LEU A 105 -0.64 10.78 -3.07
CA LEU A 105 -0.97 11.56 -1.88
C LEU A 105 -2.47 11.85 -1.80
N ARG A 106 -3.13 12.08 -2.94
CA ARG A 106 -4.58 12.26 -3.00
C ARG A 106 -5.31 10.99 -2.56
N MET A 107 -4.89 9.83 -3.06
CA MET A 107 -5.48 8.55 -2.66
C MET A 107 -5.34 8.30 -1.16
N ARG A 108 -4.17 8.61 -0.59
CA ARG A 108 -3.92 8.49 0.86
C ARG A 108 -4.82 9.42 1.64
N SER A 109 -4.92 10.68 1.23
CA SER A 109 -5.75 11.67 1.89
C SER A 109 -7.24 11.28 1.88
N GLU A 110 -7.76 10.81 0.77
CA GLU A 110 -9.15 10.35 0.67
C GLU A 110 -9.46 9.23 1.67
N ARG A 111 -8.56 8.26 1.77
CA ARG A 111 -8.72 7.14 2.71
C ARG A 111 -8.61 7.58 4.17
N ASP A 112 -7.65 8.44 4.46
CA ASP A 112 -7.45 8.95 5.82
C ASP A 112 -8.65 9.79 6.26
N MET A 113 -9.19 10.64 5.39
CA MET A 113 -10.37 11.45 5.68
C MET A 113 -11.60 10.60 5.95
N TRP A 114 -11.82 9.57 5.13
CA TRP A 114 -12.92 8.64 5.34
C TRP A 114 -12.78 7.89 6.65
N LEU A 115 -11.59 7.36 6.94
CA LEU A 115 -11.33 6.59 8.15
C LEU A 115 -11.47 7.45 9.41
N ALA A 116 -10.95 8.67 9.37
CA ALA A 116 -11.10 9.63 10.46
C ALA A 116 -12.57 9.94 10.75
N LYS A 117 -13.37 10.14 9.71
CA LYS A 117 -14.81 10.33 9.84
C LYS A 117 -15.49 9.10 10.44
N ALA A 118 -15.17 7.91 9.94
CA ALA A 118 -15.73 6.66 10.42
C ALA A 118 -15.43 6.45 11.91
N ILE A 119 -14.21 6.71 12.33
CA ILE A 119 -13.82 6.61 13.75
C ILE A 119 -14.65 7.57 14.59
N ARG A 120 -14.76 8.83 14.18
CA ARG A 120 -15.53 9.85 14.92
C ARG A 120 -17.01 9.49 15.07
N GLU A 121 -17.60 8.92 14.03
CA GLU A 121 -19.06 8.64 13.99
C GLU A 121 -19.44 7.32 14.64
N THR A 122 -18.53 6.34 14.70
CA THR A 122 -18.85 4.97 15.14
C THR A 122 -18.15 4.57 16.44
N CYS A 123 -17.06 5.21 16.83
CA CYS A 123 -16.30 4.83 18.02
C CYS A 123 -16.48 5.86 19.14
N ASN A 124 -16.54 5.36 20.37
CA ASN A 124 -16.48 6.21 21.56
C ASN A 124 -15.02 6.50 21.93
N ASP A 125 -14.80 7.33 22.97
CA ASP A 125 -13.46 7.75 23.40
C ASP A 125 -12.59 6.58 23.85
N GLU A 126 -13.17 5.59 24.52
CA GLU A 126 -12.46 4.37 24.96
C GLU A 126 -12.00 3.54 23.77
N GLU A 127 -12.88 3.36 22.78
CA GLU A 127 -12.56 2.64 21.57
C GLU A 127 -11.50 3.34 20.72
N GLU A 128 -11.57 4.66 20.62
CA GLU A 128 -10.52 5.46 19.95
C GLU A 128 -9.17 5.27 20.62
N ALA A 129 -9.13 5.29 21.96
CA ALA A 129 -7.91 5.04 22.73
C ALA A 129 -7.35 3.63 22.47
N LEU A 130 -8.21 2.61 22.37
CA LEU A 130 -7.81 1.24 22.03
C LEU A 130 -7.23 1.18 20.61
N LEU A 131 -7.81 1.87 19.64
CA LEU A 131 -7.29 1.94 18.28
C LEU A 131 -5.90 2.57 18.25
N LYS A 132 -5.66 3.61 19.03
CA LYS A 132 -4.33 4.21 19.14
C LYS A 132 -3.31 3.20 19.69
N GLN A 133 -3.71 2.42 20.69
CA GLN A 133 -2.85 1.41 21.31
C GLN A 133 -2.56 0.23 20.40
N VAL A 134 -3.46 -0.11 19.49
CA VAL A 134 -3.30 -1.27 18.61
C VAL A 134 -2.30 -1.04 17.46
N ILE A 135 -1.98 0.21 17.15
CA ILE A 135 -1.05 0.54 16.06
C ILE A 135 0.32 -0.10 16.28
N GLY A 136 0.85 -0.04 17.52
CA GLY A 136 2.13 -0.67 17.87
C GLY A 136 2.15 -2.17 17.61
N PRO A 137 1.26 -2.96 18.23
CA PRO A 137 1.17 -4.40 17.99
C PRO A 137 0.95 -4.77 16.51
N LEU A 138 0.09 -4.06 15.80
CA LEU A 138 -0.13 -4.32 14.37
C LEU A 138 1.13 -4.08 13.54
N THR A 139 1.90 -3.04 13.87
CA THR A 139 3.17 -2.76 13.22
C THR A 139 4.18 -3.90 13.43
N LYS A 140 4.21 -4.47 14.63
CA LYS A 140 5.05 -5.65 14.91
C LYS A 140 4.67 -6.84 14.03
N LEU A 141 3.37 -7.06 13.81
CA LEU A 141 2.90 -8.14 12.94
C LEU A 141 3.32 -7.91 11.48
N VAL A 142 3.25 -6.66 11.01
CA VAL A 142 3.68 -6.31 9.65
C VAL A 142 5.18 -6.57 9.46
N ASN A 143 5.99 -6.33 10.49
CA ASN A 143 7.44 -6.49 10.43
C ASN A 143 7.94 -7.90 10.79
N PHE A 144 7.04 -8.82 11.10
CA PHE A 144 7.40 -10.22 11.39
C PHE A 144 7.73 -10.97 10.10
N GLU A 145 8.88 -11.70 10.09
CA GLU A 145 9.35 -12.53 8.96
C GLU A 145 9.13 -14.03 9.19
#